data_b8297cb7fcc42f0e80b7a8e07db8ed90
#
_entry.id   b8297cb7fcc42f0e80b7a8e07db8ed90
#
_cell.length_a   1.000
_cell.length_b   1.000
_cell.length_c   1.000
_cell.angle_alpha   90.00
_cell.angle_beta   90.00
_cell.angle_gamma   90.00
#
_symmetry.space_group_name_H-M   'P 1'
#
loop_
_entity.id
_entity.type
_entity.pdbx_description
1 polymer ?
#
loop_
_entity_poly.entity_id
_entity_poly.type
_entity_poly.pdbx_seq_one_letter_code
_entity_poly.pdbx_strand_id
1 'polypeptide(L)'
;MSSDKAEETARQIFAAEQARATMQPLAPERMPASAEEAYAVQDRLQALILGTGVGAIAGWKVALTSKVMQELVGFGQPCEGAIFASRVHRSPATVRYADFVNIGVESEIAVRLGRDLPPRETAYTRADIEAAVTACMAAIEIVDDRAMNYKQLNALQLIAENSFNAGCVIGPEVTDWQRLDLAALPGRMRINGETVGQGVGGDALGHPLEPVVFLANNL
;
A
#
# COMPACT_ATOMS: atom_id res chain seq x y z
N MET A 1 15.86 15.88 -5.51
CA MET A 1 16.88 15.15 -4.73
C MET A 1 17.92 14.58 -5.69
N SER A 2 19.23 14.54 -5.32
CA SER A 2 20.20 13.84 -6.14
C SER A 2 20.03 12.31 -6.00
N SER A 3 20.48 11.55 -7.00
CA SER A 3 20.48 10.07 -6.97
C SER A 3 21.17 9.52 -5.73
N ASP A 4 22.31 10.11 -5.36
CA ASP A 4 23.10 9.67 -4.20
C ASP A 4 22.35 9.90 -2.88
N LYS A 5 21.67 11.06 -2.75
CA LYS A 5 20.86 11.37 -1.57
C LYS A 5 19.66 10.40 -1.44
N ALA A 6 19.01 10.06 -2.56
CA ALA A 6 17.91 9.08 -2.55
C ALA A 6 18.41 7.70 -2.10
N GLU A 7 19.55 7.26 -2.62
CA GLU A 7 20.18 5.98 -2.24
C GLU A 7 20.56 5.94 -0.75
N GLU A 8 21.20 7.00 -0.25
CA GLU A 8 21.60 7.08 1.16
C GLU A 8 20.37 7.10 2.09
N THR A 9 19.29 7.82 1.71
CA THR A 9 18.04 7.84 2.48
C THR A 9 17.39 6.46 2.50
N ALA A 10 17.31 5.79 1.35
CA ALA A 10 16.78 4.42 1.27
C ALA A 10 17.58 3.43 2.12
N ARG A 11 18.91 3.51 2.12
CA ARG A 11 19.77 2.67 2.98
C ARG A 11 19.53 2.92 4.46
N GLN A 12 19.32 4.18 4.87
CA GLN A 12 18.97 4.52 6.26
C GLN A 12 17.64 3.88 6.66
N ILE A 13 16.60 4.03 5.82
CA ILE A 13 15.27 3.41 6.06
C ILE A 13 15.42 1.90 6.13
N PHE A 14 16.08 1.29 5.15
CA PHE A 14 16.30 -0.16 5.11
C PHE A 14 17.03 -0.68 6.35
N ALA A 15 18.09 0.00 6.78
CA ALA A 15 18.81 -0.38 7.99
C ALA A 15 17.93 -0.31 9.25
N ALA A 16 17.06 0.72 9.36
CA ALA A 16 16.13 0.85 10.45
C ALA A 16 15.05 -0.27 10.42
N GLU A 17 14.55 -0.64 9.23
CA GLU A 17 13.64 -1.78 9.08
C GLU A 17 14.30 -3.09 9.51
N GLN A 18 15.52 -3.38 9.02
CA GLN A 18 16.25 -4.60 9.38
C GLN A 18 16.55 -4.68 10.89
N ALA A 19 16.82 -3.55 11.51
CA ALA A 19 17.03 -3.43 12.95
C ALA A 19 15.73 -3.47 13.76
N ARG A 20 14.56 -3.48 13.09
CA ARG A 20 13.23 -3.33 13.73
C ARG A 20 13.17 -2.12 14.65
N ALA A 21 13.77 -1.02 14.22
CA ALA A 21 13.77 0.21 14.98
C ALA A 21 12.44 0.94 14.86
N THR A 22 11.99 1.55 15.94
CA THR A 22 10.87 2.51 15.92
C THR A 22 11.14 3.58 14.87
N MET A 23 10.14 3.88 14.06
CA MET A 23 10.24 4.90 13.03
C MET A 23 10.45 6.28 13.63
N GLN A 24 11.38 7.01 13.06
CA GLN A 24 11.66 8.39 13.41
C GLN A 24 11.45 9.29 12.18
N PRO A 25 11.05 10.55 12.35
CA PRO A 25 11.07 11.51 11.24
C PRO A 25 12.45 11.55 10.58
N LEU A 26 12.47 11.55 9.26
CA LEU A 26 13.72 11.77 8.53
C LEU A 26 14.29 13.14 8.85
N ALA A 27 15.60 13.22 8.99
CA ALA A 27 16.27 14.49 9.17
C ALA A 27 15.98 15.44 7.99
N PRO A 28 15.89 16.76 8.18
CA PRO A 28 15.52 17.70 7.12
C PRO A 28 16.34 17.55 5.84
N GLU A 29 17.63 17.26 5.96
CA GLU A 29 18.53 17.04 4.83
C GLU A 29 18.25 15.74 4.06
N ARG A 30 17.53 14.78 4.67
CA ARG A 30 17.13 13.50 4.09
C ARG A 30 15.68 13.48 3.61
N MET A 31 14.87 14.42 4.10
CA MET A 31 13.46 14.50 3.72
C MET A 31 13.31 14.78 2.22
N PRO A 32 12.51 13.99 1.47
CA PRO A 32 12.11 14.34 0.12
C PRO A 32 11.35 15.67 0.08
N ALA A 33 11.55 16.45 -0.96
CA ALA A 33 10.85 17.73 -1.14
C ALA A 33 9.60 17.62 -2.03
N SER A 34 9.42 16.49 -2.71
CA SER A 34 8.28 16.22 -3.60
C SER A 34 7.94 14.73 -3.60
N ALA A 35 6.74 14.39 -4.12
CA ALA A 35 6.35 12.99 -4.33
C ALA A 35 7.32 12.24 -5.25
N GLU A 36 7.76 12.87 -6.35
CA GLU A 36 8.75 12.30 -7.26
C GLU A 36 10.05 11.92 -6.52
N GLU A 37 10.54 12.80 -5.66
CA GLU A 37 11.73 12.49 -4.85
C GLU A 37 11.46 11.37 -3.84
N ALA A 38 10.26 11.33 -3.26
CA ALA A 38 9.88 10.27 -2.32
C ALA A 38 9.77 8.91 -3.00
N TYR A 39 9.20 8.85 -4.21
CA TYR A 39 9.18 7.63 -5.02
C TYR A 39 10.59 7.21 -5.46
N ALA A 40 11.48 8.15 -5.78
CA ALA A 40 12.86 7.80 -6.07
C ALA A 40 13.59 7.16 -4.87
N VAL A 41 13.23 7.52 -3.64
CA VAL A 41 13.71 6.83 -2.42
C VAL A 41 13.05 5.47 -2.28
N GLN A 42 11.72 5.39 -2.50
CA GLN A 42 10.95 4.14 -2.43
C GLN A 42 11.49 3.09 -3.40
N ASP A 43 11.78 3.45 -4.67
CA ASP A 43 12.34 2.55 -5.67
C ASP A 43 13.66 1.90 -5.19
N ARG A 44 14.53 2.71 -4.59
CA ARG A 44 15.79 2.22 -4.04
C ARG A 44 15.59 1.35 -2.81
N LEU A 45 14.65 1.71 -1.95
CA LEU A 45 14.27 0.89 -0.80
C LEU A 45 13.73 -0.47 -1.28
N GLN A 46 12.84 -0.48 -2.26
CA GLN A 46 12.31 -1.72 -2.86
C GLN A 46 13.43 -2.58 -3.45
N ALA A 47 14.39 -1.97 -4.14
CA ALA A 47 15.55 -2.70 -4.68
C ALA A 47 16.40 -3.34 -3.57
N LEU A 48 16.62 -2.64 -2.44
CA LEU A 48 17.31 -3.20 -1.28
C LEU A 48 16.53 -4.36 -0.65
N ILE A 49 15.21 -4.21 -0.51
CA ILE A 49 14.32 -5.26 0.03
C ILE A 49 14.34 -6.49 -0.89
N LEU A 50 14.24 -6.31 -2.21
CA LEU A 50 14.34 -7.40 -3.20
C LEU A 50 15.64 -8.18 -3.05
N GLY A 51 16.74 -7.51 -2.72
CA GLY A 51 18.04 -8.12 -2.47
C GLY A 51 18.08 -9.05 -1.25
N THR A 52 17.09 -9.02 -0.36
CA THR A 52 17.01 -9.92 0.81
C THR A 52 16.38 -11.28 0.52
N GLY A 53 15.93 -11.52 -0.70
CA GLY A 53 15.30 -12.78 -1.10
C GLY A 53 13.80 -12.87 -0.78
N VAL A 54 13.12 -11.75 -0.59
CA VAL A 54 11.64 -11.70 -0.36
C VAL A 54 10.82 -12.09 -1.60
N GLY A 55 11.46 -12.42 -2.70
CA GLY A 55 10.84 -12.71 -3.97
C GLY A 55 10.53 -11.44 -4.78
N ALA A 56 9.89 -11.61 -5.93
CA ALA A 56 9.52 -10.48 -6.80
C ALA A 56 8.42 -9.61 -6.16
N ILE A 57 8.20 -8.42 -6.73
CA ILE A 57 6.98 -7.65 -6.46
C ILE A 57 5.80 -8.46 -7.01
N ALA A 58 4.86 -8.80 -6.15
CA ALA A 58 3.68 -9.60 -6.47
C ALA A 58 2.43 -8.74 -6.68
N GLY A 59 2.48 -7.49 -6.28
CA GLY A 59 1.38 -6.54 -6.41
C GLY A 59 1.70 -5.22 -5.74
N TRP A 60 0.67 -4.38 -5.65
CA TRP A 60 0.76 -3.04 -5.10
C TRP A 60 -0.41 -2.78 -4.18
N LYS A 61 -0.20 -1.97 -3.16
CA LYS A 61 -1.24 -1.39 -2.31
C LYS A 61 -1.36 0.10 -2.62
N VAL A 62 -2.52 0.67 -2.35
CA VAL A 62 -2.75 2.11 -2.50
C VAL A 62 -3.20 2.66 -1.15
N ALA A 63 -2.42 3.57 -0.60
CA ALA A 63 -2.71 4.28 0.63
C ALA A 63 -3.37 5.64 0.36
N LEU A 64 -3.89 6.29 1.40
CA LEU A 64 -4.54 7.60 1.35
C LEU A 64 -5.73 7.63 0.37
N THR A 65 -6.52 6.56 0.38
CA THR A 65 -7.68 6.41 -0.49
C THR A 65 -8.93 7.14 0.02
N SER A 66 -8.89 7.75 1.21
CA SER A 66 -9.97 8.54 1.77
C SER A 66 -9.57 10.01 1.98
N LYS A 67 -10.54 10.93 1.84
CA LYS A 67 -10.30 12.36 2.10
C LYS A 67 -9.82 12.62 3.53
N VAL A 68 -10.36 11.89 4.50
CA VAL A 68 -9.98 12.02 5.90
C VAL A 68 -8.48 11.74 6.10
N MET A 69 -7.96 10.68 5.48
CA MET A 69 -6.53 10.36 5.56
C MET A 69 -5.67 11.36 4.80
N GLN A 70 -6.12 11.83 3.63
CA GLN A 70 -5.43 12.86 2.87
C GLN A 70 -5.32 14.17 3.65
N GLU A 71 -6.39 14.59 4.32
CA GLU A 71 -6.41 15.79 5.19
C GLU A 71 -5.50 15.60 6.41
N LEU A 72 -5.53 14.42 7.03
CA LEU A 72 -4.70 14.10 8.20
C LEU A 72 -3.20 14.27 7.94
N VAL A 73 -2.74 13.85 6.76
CA VAL A 73 -1.31 13.91 6.39
C VAL A 73 -0.98 15.14 5.54
N GLY A 74 -1.97 15.97 5.19
CA GLY A 74 -1.78 17.17 4.36
C GLY A 74 -1.35 16.86 2.93
N PHE A 75 -1.77 15.71 2.36
CA PHE A 75 -1.41 15.27 1.02
C PHE A 75 -2.66 14.85 0.24
N GLY A 76 -3.04 15.65 -0.77
CA GLY A 76 -4.35 15.59 -1.43
C GLY A 76 -4.50 14.52 -2.51
N GLN A 77 -3.66 13.48 -2.53
CA GLN A 77 -3.74 12.38 -3.50
C GLN A 77 -3.36 11.04 -2.85
N PRO A 78 -3.73 9.91 -3.47
CA PRO A 78 -3.27 8.60 -3.04
C PRO A 78 -1.75 8.43 -3.21
N CYS A 79 -1.22 7.39 -2.60
CA CYS A 79 0.15 6.92 -2.86
C CYS A 79 0.17 5.39 -2.82
N GLU A 80 1.19 4.80 -3.43
CA GLU A 80 1.33 3.35 -3.51
C GLU A 80 2.54 2.82 -2.76
N GLY A 81 2.53 1.50 -2.57
CA GLY A 81 3.66 0.72 -2.06
C GLY A 81 3.65 -0.69 -2.64
N ALA A 82 4.84 -1.24 -2.86
CA ALA A 82 5.00 -2.60 -3.38
C ALA A 82 4.68 -3.66 -2.33
N ILE A 83 4.06 -4.76 -2.76
CA ILE A 83 3.84 -5.97 -1.98
C ILE A 83 4.75 -7.06 -2.52
N PHE A 84 5.63 -7.62 -1.68
CA PHE A 84 6.60 -8.64 -2.08
C PHE A 84 6.01 -10.05 -1.97
N ALA A 85 6.42 -10.96 -2.85
CA ALA A 85 5.81 -12.28 -3.01
C ALA A 85 5.78 -13.11 -1.71
N SER A 86 6.84 -13.08 -0.90
CA SER A 86 6.89 -13.80 0.39
C SER A 86 5.96 -13.21 1.46
N ARG A 87 5.44 -11.99 1.24
CA ARG A 87 4.55 -11.28 2.15
C ARG A 87 3.07 -11.37 1.74
N VAL A 88 2.77 -12.12 0.67
CA VAL A 88 1.40 -12.42 0.25
C VAL A 88 0.97 -13.74 0.87
N HIS A 89 -0.01 -13.69 1.75
CA HIS A 89 -0.57 -14.86 2.42
C HIS A 89 -1.97 -15.17 1.89
N ARG A 90 -2.39 -16.43 2.00
CA ARG A 90 -3.77 -16.85 1.71
C ARG A 90 -4.54 -17.07 3.00
N SER A 91 -5.79 -16.60 3.03
CA SER A 91 -6.69 -16.80 4.17
C SER A 91 -7.10 -18.29 4.31
N PRO A 92 -7.11 -18.87 5.53
CA PRO A 92 -6.64 -18.27 6.78
C PRO A 92 -5.12 -18.22 6.87
N ALA A 93 -4.55 -17.18 7.50
CA ALA A 93 -3.12 -17.04 7.68
C ALA A 93 -2.76 -16.77 9.14
N THR A 94 -1.51 -17.11 9.49
CA THR A 94 -0.92 -16.80 10.79
C THR A 94 0.40 -16.07 10.57
N VAL A 95 0.56 -14.92 11.20
CA VAL A 95 1.82 -14.19 11.27
C VAL A 95 2.28 -14.08 12.71
N ARG A 96 3.60 -14.02 12.93
CA ARG A 96 4.13 -13.90 14.28
C ARG A 96 4.21 -12.42 14.66
N TYR A 97 3.56 -12.03 15.75
CA TYR A 97 3.62 -10.65 16.26
C TYR A 97 5.07 -10.13 16.40
N ALA A 98 5.99 -11.00 16.84
CA ALA A 98 7.40 -10.66 17.03
C ALA A 98 8.16 -10.34 15.73
N ASP A 99 7.56 -10.54 14.55
CA ASP A 99 8.17 -10.16 13.27
C ASP A 99 7.98 -8.68 12.93
N PHE A 100 7.12 -7.98 13.69
CA PHE A 100 6.77 -6.57 13.48
C PHE A 100 7.19 -5.71 14.68
N VAL A 101 7.33 -4.41 14.45
CA VAL A 101 7.53 -3.43 15.51
C VAL A 101 6.18 -3.00 16.08
N ASN A 102 5.24 -2.64 15.22
CA ASN A 102 3.87 -2.26 15.60
C ASN A 102 2.88 -2.66 14.50
N ILE A 103 2.42 -3.91 14.57
CA ILE A 103 1.52 -4.44 13.54
C ILE A 103 0.14 -3.78 13.61
N GLY A 104 -0.31 -3.29 12.46
CA GLY A 104 -1.69 -2.89 12.17
C GLY A 104 -2.31 -3.79 11.10
N VAL A 105 -3.64 -3.78 11.01
CA VAL A 105 -4.38 -4.48 9.96
C VAL A 105 -5.48 -3.59 9.41
N GLU A 106 -5.65 -3.60 8.08
CA GLU A 106 -6.65 -2.81 7.36
C GLU A 106 -7.51 -3.72 6.49
N SER A 107 -8.84 -3.44 6.45
CA SER A 107 -9.77 -4.18 5.58
C SER A 107 -9.72 -3.62 4.18
N GLU A 108 -9.54 -4.51 3.19
CA GLU A 108 -9.30 -4.12 1.81
C GLU A 108 -10.13 -4.92 0.81
N ILE A 109 -10.26 -4.37 -0.38
CA ILE A 109 -10.67 -5.09 -1.58
C ILE A 109 -9.44 -5.23 -2.48
N ALA A 110 -8.94 -6.45 -2.61
CA ALA A 110 -7.90 -6.75 -3.57
C ALA A 110 -8.50 -7.12 -4.93
N VAL A 111 -7.81 -6.76 -6.01
CA VAL A 111 -8.17 -7.15 -7.37
C VAL A 111 -7.04 -7.94 -8.02
N ARG A 112 -7.41 -8.87 -8.89
CA ARG A 112 -6.46 -9.57 -9.77
C ARG A 112 -6.58 -9.05 -11.18
N LEU A 113 -5.47 -8.55 -11.71
CA LEU A 113 -5.37 -8.22 -13.13
C LEU A 113 -5.09 -9.49 -13.94
N GLY A 114 -5.78 -9.67 -15.05
CA GLY A 114 -5.59 -10.79 -15.99
C GLY A 114 -4.70 -10.43 -17.17
N ARG A 115 -4.24 -9.19 -17.24
CA ARG A 115 -3.33 -8.71 -18.28
C ARG A 115 -2.50 -7.55 -17.76
N ASP A 116 -1.37 -7.32 -18.41
CA ASP A 116 -0.54 -6.15 -18.15
C ASP A 116 -1.26 -4.85 -18.58
N LEU A 117 -0.92 -3.78 -17.89
CA LEU A 117 -1.34 -2.40 -18.18
C LEU A 117 -0.08 -1.58 -18.49
N PRO A 118 0.47 -1.67 -19.72
CA PRO A 118 1.72 -0.99 -20.05
C PRO A 118 1.52 0.52 -20.12
N PRO A 119 2.58 1.33 -19.93
CA PRO A 119 2.53 2.77 -20.12
C PRO A 119 1.95 3.13 -21.49
N ARG A 120 1.10 4.16 -21.54
CA ARG A 120 0.47 4.65 -22.78
C ARG A 120 0.25 6.16 -22.73
N GLU A 121 0.09 6.83 -23.89
CA GLU A 121 -0.13 8.27 -23.96
C GLU A 121 -1.47 8.70 -23.35
N THR A 122 -2.51 7.88 -23.51
CA THR A 122 -3.85 8.17 -22.94
C THR A 122 -3.98 7.54 -21.55
N ALA A 123 -4.36 8.32 -20.56
CA ALA A 123 -4.57 7.82 -19.21
C ALA A 123 -5.58 6.64 -19.17
N TYR A 124 -5.32 5.68 -18.30
CA TYR A 124 -6.25 4.60 -18.00
C TYR A 124 -7.50 5.15 -17.32
N THR A 125 -8.64 4.60 -17.73
CA THR A 125 -9.96 4.89 -17.16
C THR A 125 -10.44 3.72 -16.32
N ARG A 126 -11.49 3.93 -15.51
CA ARG A 126 -12.12 2.83 -14.77
C ARG A 126 -12.59 1.71 -15.70
N ALA A 127 -13.15 2.02 -16.87
CA ALA A 127 -13.56 1.01 -17.84
C ALA A 127 -12.39 0.15 -18.35
N ASP A 128 -11.20 0.73 -18.52
CA ASP A 128 -9.99 -0.02 -18.87
C ASP A 128 -9.60 -1.00 -17.76
N ILE A 129 -9.70 -0.55 -16.49
CA ILE A 129 -9.41 -1.39 -15.33
C ILE A 129 -10.45 -2.49 -15.19
N GLU A 130 -11.75 -2.18 -15.30
CA GLU A 130 -12.82 -3.19 -15.29
C GLU A 130 -12.58 -4.29 -16.32
N ALA A 131 -12.14 -3.92 -17.52
CA ALA A 131 -11.80 -4.88 -18.59
C ALA A 131 -10.51 -5.69 -18.31
N ALA A 132 -9.69 -5.29 -17.36
CA ALA A 132 -8.45 -5.98 -16.99
C ALA A 132 -8.59 -6.84 -15.74
N VAL A 133 -9.58 -6.56 -14.87
CA VAL A 133 -9.80 -7.29 -13.61
C VAL A 133 -10.47 -8.63 -13.90
N THR A 134 -9.87 -9.72 -13.41
CA THR A 134 -10.40 -11.09 -13.53
C THR A 134 -11.05 -11.60 -12.25
N ALA A 135 -10.69 -11.04 -11.09
CA ALA A 135 -11.31 -11.39 -9.81
C ALA A 135 -11.17 -10.27 -8.80
N CYS A 136 -12.12 -10.22 -7.85
CA CYS A 136 -12.02 -9.43 -6.63
C CYS A 136 -11.92 -10.36 -5.43
N MET A 137 -11.30 -9.90 -4.35
CA MET A 137 -11.10 -10.68 -3.13
C MET A 137 -11.26 -9.74 -1.92
N ALA A 138 -11.88 -10.24 -0.86
CA ALA A 138 -11.68 -9.60 0.44
C ALA A 138 -10.22 -9.80 0.86
N ALA A 139 -9.60 -8.75 1.37
CA ALA A 139 -8.21 -8.80 1.80
C ALA A 139 -8.02 -8.06 3.13
N ILE A 140 -6.90 -8.37 3.77
CA ILE A 140 -6.38 -7.64 4.91
C ILE A 140 -4.98 -7.16 4.52
N GLU A 141 -4.73 -5.87 4.54
CA GLU A 141 -3.37 -5.38 4.53
C GLU A 141 -2.74 -5.56 5.91
N ILE A 142 -1.48 -5.95 5.93
CA ILE A 142 -0.63 -5.96 7.12
C ILE A 142 0.27 -4.74 7.03
N VAL A 143 0.15 -3.86 8.00
CA VAL A 143 0.92 -2.62 8.12
C VAL A 143 1.90 -2.75 9.28
N ASP A 144 3.12 -2.28 9.11
CA ASP A 144 4.05 -2.04 10.21
C ASP A 144 4.50 -0.58 10.17
N ASP A 145 3.80 0.28 10.90
CA ASP A 145 4.15 1.70 11.01
C ASP A 145 5.35 1.94 11.93
N ARG A 146 5.92 0.86 12.44
CA ARG A 146 7.06 0.86 13.36
C ARG A 146 6.91 1.85 14.52
N ALA A 147 5.67 1.93 15.06
CA ALA A 147 5.26 2.82 16.15
C ALA A 147 5.50 4.33 15.86
N MET A 148 5.26 4.74 14.60
CA MET A 148 5.33 6.13 14.17
C MET A 148 4.38 7.02 14.99
N ASN A 149 4.87 8.18 15.37
CA ASN A 149 4.01 9.22 15.91
C ASN A 149 3.23 9.91 14.78
N TYR A 150 1.96 9.57 14.59
CA TYR A 150 1.12 10.09 13.50
C TYR A 150 0.98 11.62 13.48
N LYS A 151 1.20 12.32 14.62
CA LYS A 151 1.25 13.79 14.63
C LYS A 151 2.47 14.37 13.92
N GLN A 152 3.48 13.55 13.66
CA GLN A 152 4.71 13.91 12.97
C GLN A 152 4.81 13.24 11.59
N LEU A 153 3.78 12.48 11.20
CA LEU A 153 3.76 11.79 9.93
C LEU A 153 3.78 12.81 8.79
N ASN A 154 4.75 12.63 7.88
CA ASN A 154 4.87 13.37 6.64
C ASN A 154 4.54 12.42 5.48
N ALA A 155 3.65 12.83 4.58
CA ALA A 155 3.24 12.00 3.45
C ALA A 155 4.41 11.60 2.54
N LEU A 156 5.40 12.46 2.36
CA LEU A 156 6.58 12.16 1.55
C LEU A 156 7.46 11.09 2.22
N GLN A 157 7.52 11.08 3.55
CA GLN A 157 8.18 9.99 4.27
C GLN A 157 7.35 8.71 4.19
N LEU A 158 6.01 8.76 4.30
CA LEU A 158 5.14 7.61 4.10
C LEU A 158 5.40 6.94 2.75
N ILE A 159 5.45 7.73 1.66
CA ILE A 159 5.79 7.23 0.33
C ILE A 159 7.18 6.58 0.34
N ALA A 160 8.20 7.29 0.83
CA ALA A 160 9.58 6.81 0.84
C ALA A 160 9.75 5.48 1.59
N GLU A 161 8.89 5.21 2.59
CA GLU A 161 8.87 4.00 3.42
C GLU A 161 7.87 2.94 2.90
N ASN A 162 7.69 2.87 1.58
CA ASN A 162 6.84 1.88 0.91
C ASN A 162 5.42 1.83 1.48
N SER A 163 4.88 3.00 1.87
CA SER A 163 3.55 3.18 2.45
C SER A 163 3.26 2.22 3.62
N PHE A 164 4.28 1.90 4.42
CA PHE A 164 4.24 1.01 5.58
C PHE A 164 3.79 -0.42 5.30
N ASN A 165 3.77 -0.86 4.03
CA ASN A 165 3.34 -2.20 3.70
C ASN A 165 4.28 -3.26 4.28
N ALA A 166 3.72 -4.14 5.08
CA ALA A 166 4.40 -5.32 5.63
C ALA A 166 3.86 -6.63 5.07
N GLY A 167 2.82 -6.59 4.23
CA GLY A 167 2.24 -7.73 3.55
C GLY A 167 0.73 -7.67 3.39
N CYS A 168 0.14 -8.77 2.97
CA CYS A 168 -1.32 -8.90 2.89
C CYS A 168 -1.78 -10.35 3.07
N VAL A 169 -3.05 -10.49 3.48
CA VAL A 169 -3.76 -11.77 3.48
C VAL A 169 -4.93 -11.64 2.50
N ILE A 170 -4.95 -12.48 1.46
CA ILE A 170 -5.99 -12.48 0.44
C ILE A 170 -6.96 -13.64 0.64
N GLY A 171 -8.25 -13.34 0.51
CA GLY A 171 -9.33 -14.31 0.57
C GLY A 171 -9.54 -15.07 -0.74
N PRO A 172 -10.60 -15.88 -0.83
CA PRO A 172 -11.00 -16.55 -2.06
C PRO A 172 -11.32 -15.55 -3.18
N GLU A 173 -11.00 -15.95 -4.41
CA GLU A 173 -11.32 -15.17 -5.60
C GLU A 173 -12.82 -15.23 -5.94
N VAL A 174 -13.41 -14.07 -6.21
CA VAL A 174 -14.76 -13.91 -6.77
C VAL A 174 -14.59 -13.50 -8.22
N THR A 175 -14.82 -14.45 -9.14
CA THR A 175 -14.59 -14.23 -10.58
C THR A 175 -15.78 -13.65 -11.31
N ASP A 176 -16.99 -13.74 -10.73
CA ASP A 176 -18.20 -13.10 -11.23
C ASP A 176 -18.50 -11.77 -10.51
N TRP A 177 -17.42 -11.08 -10.12
CA TRP A 177 -17.42 -9.84 -9.36
C TRP A 177 -18.23 -8.71 -10.01
N GLN A 178 -18.44 -8.72 -11.32
CA GLN A 178 -19.24 -7.74 -12.06
C GLN A 178 -20.71 -7.72 -11.63
N ARG A 179 -21.17 -8.75 -10.91
CA ARG A 179 -22.51 -8.81 -10.32
C ARG A 179 -22.60 -8.09 -8.98
N LEU A 180 -21.47 -7.69 -8.42
CA LEU A 180 -21.40 -6.98 -7.16
C LEU A 180 -21.43 -5.47 -7.41
N ASP A 181 -22.21 -4.76 -6.61
CA ASP A 181 -22.03 -3.31 -6.46
C ASP A 181 -20.86 -3.07 -5.53
N LEU A 182 -19.65 -2.98 -6.10
CA LEU A 182 -18.42 -2.83 -5.32
C LEU A 182 -18.43 -1.55 -4.48
N ALA A 183 -19.06 -0.47 -4.95
CA ALA A 183 -19.12 0.78 -4.21
C ALA A 183 -20.03 0.66 -2.96
N ALA A 184 -21.13 -0.06 -3.07
CA ALA A 184 -22.05 -0.29 -1.97
C ALA A 184 -21.69 -1.51 -1.10
N LEU A 185 -20.66 -2.28 -1.48
CA LEU A 185 -20.28 -3.52 -0.78
C LEU A 185 -19.84 -3.21 0.66
N PRO A 186 -20.56 -3.73 1.69
CA PRO A 186 -20.21 -3.47 3.07
C PRO A 186 -18.99 -4.28 3.51
N GLY A 187 -18.05 -3.61 4.18
CA GLY A 187 -16.90 -4.21 4.86
C GLY A 187 -17.03 -4.12 6.38
N ARG A 188 -16.49 -5.13 7.08
CA ARG A 188 -16.45 -5.14 8.54
C ARG A 188 -15.18 -5.79 9.04
N MET A 189 -14.44 -5.06 9.87
CA MET A 189 -13.32 -5.59 10.63
C MET A 189 -13.79 -6.11 11.99
N ARG A 190 -13.38 -7.32 12.34
CA ARG A 190 -13.62 -7.89 13.69
C ARG A 190 -12.30 -8.36 14.28
N ILE A 191 -12.07 -8.02 15.55
CA ILE A 191 -10.90 -8.47 16.31
C ILE A 191 -11.45 -9.19 17.56
N ASN A 192 -11.02 -10.42 17.80
CA ASN A 192 -11.48 -11.25 18.93
C ASN A 192 -13.02 -11.36 19.01
N GLY A 193 -13.70 -11.36 17.86
CA GLY A 193 -15.14 -11.45 17.78
C GLY A 193 -15.91 -10.10 17.86
N GLU A 194 -15.26 -9.03 18.27
CA GLU A 194 -15.85 -7.70 18.36
C GLU A 194 -15.66 -6.90 17.07
N THR A 195 -16.69 -6.15 16.64
CA THR A 195 -16.58 -5.26 15.48
C THR A 195 -15.81 -4.01 15.88
N VAL A 196 -14.67 -3.77 15.24
CA VAL A 196 -13.79 -2.63 15.49
C VAL A 196 -13.84 -1.59 14.36
N GLY A 197 -14.39 -1.94 13.20
CA GLY A 197 -14.55 -1.04 12.07
C GLY A 197 -15.60 -1.51 11.08
N GLN A 198 -16.20 -0.56 10.38
CA GLN A 198 -17.16 -0.81 9.30
C GLN A 198 -16.98 0.27 8.22
N GLY A 199 -17.27 -0.08 6.98
CA GLY A 199 -17.23 0.83 5.85
C GLY A 199 -17.92 0.23 4.64
N VAL A 200 -17.85 0.91 3.54
CA VAL A 200 -18.32 0.44 2.24
C VAL A 200 -17.20 0.61 1.20
N GLY A 201 -17.25 -0.16 0.13
CA GLY A 201 -16.24 -0.07 -0.93
C GLY A 201 -16.05 1.33 -1.51
N GLY A 202 -17.12 2.14 -1.55
CA GLY A 202 -17.10 3.53 -2.00
C GLY A 202 -16.29 4.49 -1.12
N ASP A 203 -15.91 4.10 0.10
CA ASP A 203 -15.03 4.91 0.95
C ASP A 203 -13.64 5.07 0.32
N ALA A 204 -13.25 4.13 -0.57
CA ALA A 204 -12.02 4.21 -1.36
C ALA A 204 -12.26 5.03 -2.65
N LEU A 205 -12.03 6.35 -2.59
CA LEU A 205 -12.13 7.32 -3.71
C LEU A 205 -13.49 7.27 -4.47
N GLY A 206 -14.57 6.87 -3.80
CA GLY A 206 -15.90 6.73 -4.39
C GLY A 206 -16.18 5.38 -5.06
N HIS A 207 -15.15 4.62 -5.43
CA HIS A 207 -15.27 3.28 -6.00
C HIS A 207 -13.96 2.48 -5.86
N PRO A 208 -13.97 1.19 -5.46
CA PRO A 208 -12.75 0.41 -5.20
C PRO A 208 -11.78 0.27 -6.39
N LEU A 209 -12.23 0.49 -7.62
CA LEU A 209 -11.35 0.49 -8.79
C LEU A 209 -10.68 1.84 -9.08
N GLU A 210 -11.09 2.94 -8.46
CA GLU A 210 -10.42 4.24 -8.64
C GLU A 210 -8.97 4.24 -8.10
N PRO A 211 -8.65 3.62 -6.94
CA PRO A 211 -7.26 3.41 -6.56
C PRO A 211 -6.44 2.63 -7.59
N VAL A 212 -7.06 1.67 -8.30
CA VAL A 212 -6.37 0.91 -9.35
C VAL A 212 -6.15 1.76 -10.61
N VAL A 213 -7.09 2.65 -10.93
CA VAL A 213 -6.90 3.66 -12.00
C VAL A 213 -5.72 4.56 -11.68
N PHE A 214 -5.66 5.07 -10.43
CA PHE A 214 -4.52 5.87 -9.95
C PHE A 214 -3.21 5.09 -10.15
N LEU A 215 -3.15 3.85 -9.67
CA LEU A 215 -1.97 3.00 -9.76
C LEU A 215 -1.51 2.78 -11.21
N ALA A 216 -2.45 2.45 -12.12
CA ALA A 216 -2.14 2.20 -13.54
C ALA A 216 -1.63 3.45 -14.29
N ASN A 217 -1.90 4.65 -13.77
CA ASN A 217 -1.43 5.90 -14.35
C ASN A 217 -0.18 6.45 -13.66
N ASN A 218 0.23 5.87 -12.53
CA ASN A 218 1.37 6.35 -11.74
C ASN A 218 2.62 5.45 -11.88
N LEU A 219 2.43 4.17 -12.15
CA LEU A 219 3.50 3.20 -12.43
C LEU A 219 3.89 3.18 -13.92
#